data_b0af0f3035681f96e1485ba0238c3323
#
_entry.id   b0af0f3035681f96e1485ba0238c3323
#
_cell.length_a   1.000
_cell.length_b   1.000
_cell.length_c   1.000
_cell.angle_alpha   90.00
_cell.angle_beta   90.00
_cell.angle_gamma   90.00
#
_symmetry.space_group_name_H-M   'P 1'
#
loop_
_entity.id
_entity.type
_entity.pdbx_description
1 polymer ?
#
loop_
_entity_poly.entity_id
_entity_poly.type
_entity_poly.pdbx_seq_one_letter_code
_entity_poly.pdbx_strand_id
1 'polypeptide(L)'
;MDYYLLADMTVQIGYELAVAGAETYRVEETMRRVIEAYGTEGQAFAIPNCVAVSFVTPNTKPLTIMKRVGYHGNDLERIEKLNALSRRICAEVPDPETAQRWLKETTAAVRSYAVWIYYLGNFMAAAGFCCVFGGTVRDWLWAGLSGLTIGFVTRCMDRLEVNPFFSTIAASFLMALPAYVAAGLGWLDCVAVVIIGALMLLVPGLLITNSMRDIIYGDTSSGVSRIVQVLLSAFAIALGTAAAWHVTTPICGHAEAAAALTYPLWAQGLATFVACLGFVILFNVHDWGSVLCVLGSALTWIIYLLCSRAGGSVYSANFFSEVVAAVYSEGMGRWRKCPVTSYLVISSIPLLPGAGIYYTMSIGLSGEVQEALQKGLETAGIAGSLAVGILLVSTVFRAVNARRRRASAPGRK
;
A
#
# COMPACT_ATOMS: atom_id res chain seq x y z
N MET A 1 -35.11 16.16 -8.85
CA MET A 1 -33.76 15.64 -8.71
C MET A 1 -33.61 14.45 -9.65
N ASP A 2 -32.56 14.43 -10.44
CA ASP A 2 -32.24 13.29 -11.33
C ASP A 2 -31.56 12.19 -10.51
N TYR A 3 -32.31 11.13 -10.20
CA TYR A 3 -31.84 10.01 -9.39
C TYR A 3 -30.85 9.11 -10.16
N TYR A 4 -30.96 9.04 -11.48
CA TYR A 4 -30.00 8.30 -12.30
C TYR A 4 -28.63 8.97 -12.25
N LEU A 5 -28.60 10.28 -12.44
CA LEU A 5 -27.36 11.06 -12.36
C LEU A 5 -26.73 11.03 -10.96
N LEU A 6 -27.56 11.05 -9.90
CA LEU A 6 -27.08 10.87 -8.51
C LEU A 6 -26.41 9.51 -8.32
N ALA A 7 -27.04 8.43 -8.82
CA ALA A 7 -26.48 7.09 -8.72
C ALA A 7 -25.17 6.96 -9.51
N ASP A 8 -25.15 7.44 -10.76
CA ASP A 8 -23.96 7.41 -11.63
C ASP A 8 -22.80 8.18 -11.02
N MET A 9 -23.03 9.41 -10.54
CA MET A 9 -22.03 10.24 -9.88
C MET A 9 -21.47 9.56 -8.62
N THR A 10 -22.35 8.96 -7.80
CA THR A 10 -21.95 8.28 -6.57
C THR A 10 -21.08 7.05 -6.87
N VAL A 11 -21.50 6.21 -7.84
CA VAL A 11 -20.71 5.06 -8.28
C VAL A 11 -19.37 5.52 -8.89
N GLN A 12 -19.37 6.63 -9.62
CA GLN A 12 -18.13 7.19 -10.18
C GLN A 12 -17.16 7.63 -9.08
N ILE A 13 -17.62 8.29 -8.00
CA ILE A 13 -16.78 8.62 -6.83
C ILE A 13 -16.19 7.33 -6.22
N GLY A 14 -17.03 6.31 -6.02
CA GLY A 14 -16.57 5.01 -5.51
C GLY A 14 -15.55 4.34 -6.42
N TYR A 15 -15.76 4.37 -7.73
CA TYR A 15 -14.85 3.85 -8.73
C TYR A 15 -13.49 4.56 -8.69
N GLU A 16 -13.48 5.90 -8.67
CA GLU A 16 -12.26 6.70 -8.61
C GLU A 16 -11.44 6.43 -7.33
N LEU A 17 -12.13 6.25 -6.19
CA LEU A 17 -11.50 5.87 -4.92
C LEU A 17 -10.92 4.45 -4.99
N ALA A 18 -11.65 3.48 -5.56
CA ALA A 18 -11.20 2.10 -5.69
C ALA A 18 -9.98 2.00 -6.63
N VAL A 19 -9.99 2.70 -7.77
CA VAL A 19 -8.86 2.79 -8.71
C VAL A 19 -7.65 3.43 -8.05
N ALA A 20 -7.85 4.44 -7.19
CA ALA A 20 -6.76 5.08 -6.45
C ALA A 20 -6.18 4.20 -5.31
N GLY A 21 -6.78 3.04 -5.02
CA GLY A 21 -6.32 2.11 -4.00
C GLY A 21 -6.90 2.36 -2.61
N ALA A 22 -8.04 3.06 -2.50
CA ALA A 22 -8.72 3.23 -1.23
C ALA A 22 -9.23 1.89 -0.68
N GLU A 23 -9.33 1.82 0.64
CA GLU A 23 -9.86 0.67 1.37
C GLU A 23 -11.34 0.44 1.03
N THR A 24 -11.76 -0.83 0.85
CA THR A 24 -13.12 -1.22 0.49
C THR A 24 -14.18 -0.56 1.38
N TYR A 25 -13.99 -0.66 2.69
CA TYR A 25 -14.88 -0.01 3.68
C TYR A 25 -14.99 1.52 3.46
N ARG A 26 -13.89 2.19 3.14
CA ARG A 26 -13.88 3.65 2.88
C ARG A 26 -14.62 4.02 1.61
N VAL A 27 -14.51 3.20 0.57
CA VAL A 27 -15.27 3.36 -0.68
C VAL A 27 -16.76 3.28 -0.40
N GLU A 28 -17.20 2.24 0.30
CA GLU A 28 -18.61 2.05 0.69
C GLU A 28 -19.13 3.19 1.57
N GLU A 29 -18.39 3.54 2.63
CA GLU A 29 -18.77 4.62 3.54
C GLU A 29 -18.91 5.96 2.81
N THR A 30 -18.02 6.26 1.88
CA THR A 30 -18.06 7.51 1.10
C THR A 30 -19.27 7.55 0.20
N MET A 31 -19.54 6.47 -0.56
CA MET A 31 -20.73 6.37 -1.41
C MET A 31 -22.03 6.46 -0.60
N ARG A 32 -22.11 5.76 0.53
CA ARG A 32 -23.27 5.79 1.42
C ARG A 32 -23.54 7.20 1.96
N ARG A 33 -22.50 7.89 2.45
CA ARG A 33 -22.63 9.27 2.96
C ARG A 33 -23.11 10.25 1.90
N VAL A 34 -22.65 10.10 0.66
CA VAL A 34 -23.12 10.92 -0.46
C VAL A 34 -24.61 10.69 -0.69
N ILE A 35 -25.08 9.44 -0.76
CA ILE A 35 -26.50 9.12 -0.95
C ILE A 35 -27.35 9.69 0.20
N GLU A 36 -26.94 9.45 1.45
CA GLU A 36 -27.63 9.94 2.66
C GLU A 36 -27.75 11.46 2.68
N ALA A 37 -26.72 12.19 2.19
CA ALA A 37 -26.74 13.65 2.12
C ALA A 37 -27.85 14.21 1.21
N TYR A 38 -28.21 13.45 0.15
CA TYR A 38 -29.34 13.79 -0.72
C TYR A 38 -30.70 13.32 -0.21
N GLY A 39 -30.74 12.84 1.04
CA GLY A 39 -32.00 12.38 1.68
C GLY A 39 -32.53 11.07 1.11
N THR A 40 -31.69 10.27 0.48
CA THR A 40 -32.07 8.98 -0.12
C THR A 40 -31.50 7.84 0.72
N GLU A 41 -32.35 6.87 1.07
CA GLU A 41 -31.88 5.63 1.69
C GLU A 41 -31.39 4.68 0.61
N GLY A 42 -30.12 4.28 0.70
CA GLY A 42 -29.52 3.39 -0.28
C GLY A 42 -28.39 2.55 0.31
N GLN A 43 -28.04 1.52 -0.42
CA GLN A 43 -26.92 0.65 -0.10
C GLN A 43 -25.78 0.87 -1.08
N ALA A 44 -24.58 0.98 -0.54
CA ALA A 44 -23.34 0.99 -1.28
C ALA A 44 -22.60 -0.32 -1.01
N PHE A 45 -22.08 -0.93 -2.06
CA PHE A 45 -21.34 -2.17 -1.99
C PHE A 45 -20.06 -2.04 -2.80
N ALA A 46 -18.94 -2.46 -2.22
CA ALA A 46 -17.66 -2.49 -2.91
C ALA A 46 -16.91 -3.81 -2.62
N ILE A 47 -16.34 -4.36 -3.66
CA ILE A 47 -15.33 -5.43 -3.59
C ILE A 47 -14.15 -5.01 -4.48
N PRO A 48 -12.98 -5.66 -4.41
CA PRO A 48 -11.81 -5.22 -5.17
C PRO A 48 -12.09 -4.97 -6.66
N ASN A 49 -12.96 -5.76 -7.28
CA ASN A 49 -13.19 -5.67 -8.73
C ASN A 49 -14.52 -5.01 -9.13
N CYS A 50 -15.31 -4.52 -8.16
CA CYS A 50 -16.62 -3.95 -8.47
C CYS A 50 -17.07 -2.97 -7.39
N VAL A 51 -17.70 -1.89 -7.82
CA VAL A 51 -18.43 -0.96 -6.96
C VAL A 51 -19.88 -0.85 -7.44
N ALA A 52 -20.83 -0.81 -6.52
CA ALA A 52 -22.24 -0.73 -6.83
C ALA A 52 -22.98 0.17 -5.84
N VAL A 53 -24.05 0.80 -6.32
CA VAL A 53 -24.99 1.57 -5.50
C VAL A 53 -26.39 1.13 -5.88
N SER A 54 -27.24 0.92 -4.87
CA SER A 54 -28.65 0.58 -5.05
C SER A 54 -29.52 1.40 -4.10
N PHE A 55 -30.56 2.04 -4.60
CA PHE A 55 -31.57 2.71 -3.80
C PHE A 55 -32.93 2.70 -4.52
N VAL A 56 -33.99 2.95 -3.75
CA VAL A 56 -35.34 3.03 -4.28
C VAL A 56 -35.69 4.49 -4.58
N THR A 57 -36.06 4.77 -5.82
CA THR A 57 -36.52 6.11 -6.22
C THR A 57 -37.91 6.42 -5.61
N PRO A 58 -38.32 7.70 -5.50
CA PRO A 58 -39.63 8.06 -4.99
C PRO A 58 -40.79 7.40 -5.75
N ASN A 59 -40.60 7.00 -6.99
CA ASN A 59 -41.58 6.25 -7.80
C ASN A 59 -41.55 4.75 -7.51
N THR A 60 -40.96 4.32 -6.38
CA THR A 60 -40.83 2.91 -5.93
C THR A 60 -40.12 1.98 -6.90
N LYS A 61 -39.36 2.52 -7.85
CA LYS A 61 -38.53 1.70 -8.75
C LYS A 61 -37.13 1.56 -8.16
N PRO A 62 -36.62 0.33 -8.03
CA PRO A 62 -35.21 0.14 -7.65
C PRO A 62 -34.30 0.61 -8.77
N LEU A 63 -33.28 1.37 -8.39
CA LEU A 63 -32.21 1.81 -9.28
C LEU A 63 -30.90 1.26 -8.76
N THR A 64 -30.22 0.47 -9.59
CA THR A 64 -28.91 -0.08 -9.26
C THR A 64 -27.94 0.26 -10.40
N ILE A 65 -26.83 0.88 -10.06
CA ILE A 65 -25.72 1.13 -10.98
C ILE A 65 -24.48 0.43 -10.42
N MET A 66 -23.76 -0.26 -11.31
CA MET A 66 -22.56 -1.01 -10.99
C MET A 66 -21.45 -0.65 -11.95
N LYS A 67 -20.21 -0.58 -11.45
CA LYS A 67 -19.02 -0.32 -12.26
C LYS A 67 -17.91 -1.31 -11.94
N ARG A 68 -17.33 -1.93 -12.97
CA ARG A 68 -16.19 -2.84 -12.82
C ARG A 68 -14.92 -2.04 -12.59
N VAL A 69 -14.13 -2.44 -11.58
CA VAL A 69 -12.80 -1.92 -11.28
C VAL A 69 -11.78 -2.90 -11.85
N GLY A 70 -11.06 -2.50 -12.88
CA GLY A 70 -10.10 -3.37 -13.57
C GLY A 70 -8.65 -3.18 -13.11
N TYR A 71 -8.34 -2.06 -12.44
CA TYR A 71 -7.01 -1.68 -12.01
C TYR A 71 -7.06 -1.04 -10.62
N HIS A 72 -6.03 -1.29 -9.82
CA HIS A 72 -5.83 -0.68 -8.50
C HIS A 72 -4.45 -0.05 -8.45
N GLY A 73 -4.41 1.25 -8.25
CA GLY A 73 -3.19 2.02 -8.01
C GLY A 73 -2.95 2.29 -6.53
N ASN A 74 -1.97 3.13 -6.26
CA ASN A 74 -1.68 3.68 -4.94
C ASN A 74 -1.50 5.20 -5.06
N ASP A 75 -2.57 5.92 -5.44
CA ASP A 75 -2.56 7.38 -5.61
C ASP A 75 -3.21 8.06 -4.40
N LEU A 76 -2.39 8.40 -3.43
CA LEU A 76 -2.85 9.00 -2.17
C LEU A 76 -3.31 10.46 -2.34
N GLU A 77 -2.76 11.21 -3.29
CA GLU A 77 -3.23 12.55 -3.67
C GLU A 77 -4.69 12.49 -4.18
N ARG A 78 -4.97 11.52 -5.04
CA ARG A 78 -6.32 11.30 -5.58
C ARG A 78 -7.31 10.94 -4.48
N ILE A 79 -6.94 10.06 -3.55
CA ILE A 79 -7.77 9.69 -2.40
C ILE A 79 -8.05 10.92 -1.52
N GLU A 80 -7.05 11.76 -1.26
CA GLU A 80 -7.20 12.97 -0.45
C GLU A 80 -8.19 13.95 -1.10
N LYS A 81 -8.04 14.23 -2.37
CA LYS A 81 -8.91 15.14 -3.13
C LYS A 81 -10.34 14.63 -3.24
N LEU A 82 -10.52 13.34 -3.53
CA LEU A 82 -11.86 12.75 -3.60
C LEU A 82 -12.56 12.73 -2.24
N ASN A 83 -11.82 12.53 -1.16
CA ASN A 83 -12.37 12.60 0.19
C ASN A 83 -12.74 14.05 0.58
N ALA A 84 -11.97 15.05 0.13
CA ALA A 84 -12.32 16.46 0.30
C ALA A 84 -13.58 16.82 -0.51
N LEU A 85 -13.65 16.34 -1.76
CA LEU A 85 -14.84 16.51 -2.62
C LEU A 85 -16.08 15.87 -2.01
N SER A 86 -16.02 14.65 -1.52
CA SER A 86 -17.18 13.96 -0.91
C SER A 86 -17.70 14.74 0.31
N ARG A 87 -16.80 15.28 1.15
CA ARG A 87 -17.18 16.13 2.27
C ARG A 87 -17.86 17.43 1.82
N ARG A 88 -17.37 18.05 0.74
CA ARG A 88 -17.96 19.25 0.16
C ARG A 88 -19.36 18.94 -0.39
N ILE A 89 -19.52 17.86 -1.15
CA ILE A 89 -20.83 17.42 -1.66
C ILE A 89 -21.81 17.19 -0.51
N CYS A 90 -21.40 16.47 0.55
CA CYS A 90 -22.25 16.23 1.71
C CYS A 90 -22.62 17.49 2.51
N ALA A 91 -21.79 18.53 2.47
CA ALA A 91 -22.05 19.79 3.19
C ALA A 91 -22.93 20.75 2.39
N GLU A 92 -22.68 20.89 1.08
CA GLU A 92 -23.36 21.85 0.20
C GLU A 92 -24.59 21.26 -0.51
N VAL A 93 -24.66 19.92 -0.66
CA VAL A 93 -25.72 19.18 -1.35
C VAL A 93 -26.11 19.83 -2.70
N PRO A 94 -25.16 20.02 -3.63
CA PRO A 94 -25.44 20.64 -4.91
C PRO A 94 -26.33 19.76 -5.77
N ASP A 95 -26.87 20.29 -6.84
CA ASP A 95 -27.56 19.44 -7.85
C ASP A 95 -26.58 18.40 -8.45
N PRO A 96 -27.06 17.20 -8.82
CA PRO A 96 -26.21 16.11 -9.29
C PRO A 96 -25.31 16.47 -10.48
N GLU A 97 -25.73 17.36 -11.37
CA GLU A 97 -24.93 17.86 -12.50
C GLU A 97 -23.72 18.67 -12.04
N THR A 98 -23.94 19.55 -11.06
CA THR A 98 -22.86 20.35 -10.45
C THR A 98 -21.88 19.45 -9.68
N ALA A 99 -22.37 18.45 -8.94
CA ALA A 99 -21.53 17.49 -8.26
C ALA A 99 -20.68 16.65 -9.24
N GLN A 100 -21.27 16.24 -10.38
CA GLN A 100 -20.53 15.53 -11.43
C GLN A 100 -19.46 16.42 -12.08
N ARG A 101 -19.74 17.70 -12.31
CA ARG A 101 -18.75 18.66 -12.80
C ARG A 101 -17.60 18.80 -11.80
N TRP A 102 -17.88 18.97 -10.50
CA TRP A 102 -16.84 19.03 -9.46
C TRP A 102 -16.00 17.77 -9.41
N LEU A 103 -16.60 16.58 -9.63
CA LEU A 103 -15.85 15.34 -9.69
C LEU A 103 -14.88 15.34 -10.87
N LYS A 104 -15.31 15.75 -12.07
CA LYS A 104 -14.44 15.87 -13.25
C LYS A 104 -13.31 16.88 -13.04
N GLU A 105 -13.61 18.04 -12.47
CA GLU A 105 -12.61 19.05 -12.14
C GLU A 105 -11.61 18.54 -11.09
N THR A 106 -12.08 17.84 -10.05
CA THR A 106 -11.23 17.30 -9.00
C THR A 106 -10.30 16.21 -9.54
N THR A 107 -10.79 15.30 -10.37
CA THR A 107 -9.98 14.24 -10.97
C THR A 107 -8.95 14.78 -11.95
N ALA A 108 -9.31 15.81 -12.72
CA ALA A 108 -8.38 16.50 -13.63
C ALA A 108 -7.31 17.33 -12.89
N ALA A 109 -7.60 17.80 -11.69
CA ALA A 109 -6.68 18.58 -10.87
C ALA A 109 -5.72 17.74 -10.02
N VAL A 110 -5.75 16.41 -10.12
CA VAL A 110 -4.79 15.53 -9.43
C VAL A 110 -3.39 15.77 -9.99
N ARG A 111 -2.46 16.13 -9.10
CA ARG A 111 -1.06 16.35 -9.49
C ARG A 111 -0.35 15.01 -9.63
N SER A 112 0.65 14.96 -10.48
CA SER A 112 1.55 13.83 -10.62
C SER A 112 2.98 14.30 -10.63
N TYR A 113 3.88 13.53 -10.06
CA TYR A 113 5.30 13.83 -10.13
C TYR A 113 5.85 13.71 -11.56
N ALA A 114 6.84 14.56 -11.89
CA ALA A 114 7.56 14.44 -13.16
C ALA A 114 8.23 13.06 -13.26
N VAL A 115 8.38 12.58 -14.50
CA VAL A 115 8.90 11.23 -14.79
C VAL A 115 10.27 10.97 -14.15
N TRP A 116 11.16 11.96 -14.17
CA TRP A 116 12.48 11.81 -13.55
C TRP A 116 12.41 11.70 -12.01
N ILE A 117 11.44 12.37 -11.37
CA ILE A 117 11.20 12.26 -9.92
C ILE A 117 10.68 10.85 -9.60
N TYR A 118 9.79 10.29 -10.43
CA TYR A 118 9.34 8.92 -10.29
C TYR A 118 10.51 7.92 -10.31
N TYR A 119 11.46 8.06 -11.24
CA TYR A 119 12.66 7.22 -11.26
C TYR A 119 13.55 7.44 -10.04
N LEU A 120 13.71 8.70 -9.59
CA LEU A 120 14.42 9.00 -8.36
C LEU A 120 13.75 8.31 -7.15
N GLY A 121 12.42 8.31 -7.09
CA GLY A 121 11.66 7.59 -6.05
C GLY A 121 11.95 6.10 -6.04
N ASN A 122 11.97 5.44 -7.20
CA ASN A 122 12.34 4.03 -7.31
C ASN A 122 13.77 3.75 -6.84
N PHE A 123 14.71 4.61 -7.23
CA PHE A 123 16.11 4.51 -6.79
C PHE A 123 16.22 4.63 -5.26
N MET A 124 15.61 5.67 -4.68
CA MET A 124 15.67 5.95 -3.24
C MET A 124 15.02 4.85 -2.40
N ALA A 125 13.86 4.33 -2.85
CA ALA A 125 13.16 3.26 -2.16
C ALA A 125 14.00 1.99 -2.11
N ALA A 126 14.54 1.54 -3.25
CA ALA A 126 15.35 0.33 -3.32
C ALA A 126 16.68 0.47 -2.56
N ALA A 127 17.42 1.56 -2.76
CA ALA A 127 18.70 1.82 -2.09
C ALA A 127 18.53 1.96 -0.57
N GLY A 128 17.48 2.68 -0.14
CA GLY A 128 17.18 2.88 1.28
C GLY A 128 16.81 1.57 1.98
N PHE A 129 15.97 0.72 1.39
CA PHE A 129 15.66 -0.59 1.97
C PHE A 129 16.86 -1.54 1.94
N CYS A 130 17.70 -1.49 0.92
CA CYS A 130 18.96 -2.23 0.93
C CYS A 130 19.84 -1.84 2.13
N CYS A 131 19.94 -0.54 2.46
CA CYS A 131 20.62 -0.06 3.66
C CYS A 131 19.94 -0.57 4.95
N VAL A 132 18.62 -0.52 5.05
CA VAL A 132 17.85 -1.05 6.19
C VAL A 132 18.14 -2.53 6.43
N PHE A 133 18.30 -3.32 5.37
CA PHE A 133 18.63 -4.74 5.43
C PHE A 133 20.13 -5.04 5.60
N GLY A 134 20.96 -4.01 5.76
CA GLY A 134 22.38 -4.18 6.09
C GLY A 134 23.31 -4.24 4.88
N GLY A 135 22.94 -3.72 3.73
CA GLY A 135 23.81 -3.61 2.54
C GLY A 135 24.89 -2.56 2.71
N THR A 136 26.03 -2.77 2.04
CA THR A 136 27.12 -1.79 1.94
C THR A 136 26.77 -0.64 1.00
N VAL A 137 27.62 0.39 0.92
CA VAL A 137 27.42 1.51 -0.02
C VAL A 137 27.40 1.03 -1.47
N ARG A 138 28.17 0.00 -1.83
CA ARG A 138 28.14 -0.61 -3.16
C ARG A 138 26.79 -1.27 -3.42
N ASP A 139 26.29 -2.01 -2.42
CA ASP A 139 25.01 -2.68 -2.51
C ASP A 139 23.86 -1.67 -2.66
N TRP A 140 23.88 -0.53 -1.95
CA TRP A 140 22.85 0.52 -2.11
C TRP A 140 22.78 1.06 -3.53
N LEU A 141 23.93 1.29 -4.16
CA LEU A 141 23.97 1.77 -5.54
C LEU A 141 23.38 0.74 -6.51
N TRP A 142 23.74 -0.52 -6.36
CA TRP A 142 23.17 -1.60 -7.20
C TRP A 142 21.69 -1.84 -6.95
N ALA A 143 21.24 -1.76 -5.70
CA ALA A 143 19.82 -1.81 -5.37
C ALA A 143 19.05 -0.64 -5.99
N GLY A 144 19.61 0.58 -5.93
CA GLY A 144 19.04 1.75 -6.59
C GLY A 144 18.92 1.58 -8.11
N LEU A 145 19.96 1.05 -8.78
CA LEU A 145 19.92 0.73 -10.22
C LEU A 145 18.87 -0.34 -10.53
N SER A 146 18.76 -1.37 -9.69
CA SER A 146 17.68 -2.37 -9.77
C SER A 146 16.31 -1.73 -9.62
N GLY A 147 16.15 -0.76 -8.71
CA GLY A 147 14.93 0.03 -8.56
C GLY A 147 14.58 0.84 -9.81
N LEU A 148 15.57 1.48 -10.46
CA LEU A 148 15.37 2.16 -11.75
C LEU A 148 14.89 1.19 -12.83
N THR A 149 15.46 -0.02 -12.86
CA THR A 149 15.05 -1.07 -13.80
C THR A 149 13.60 -1.47 -13.57
N ILE A 150 13.18 -1.67 -12.32
CA ILE A 150 11.78 -1.93 -11.97
C ILE A 150 10.86 -0.81 -12.48
N GLY A 151 11.19 0.45 -12.15
CA GLY A 151 10.39 1.61 -12.56
C GLY A 151 10.28 1.74 -14.08
N PHE A 152 11.34 1.40 -14.82
CA PHE A 152 11.32 1.40 -16.27
C PHE A 152 10.44 0.28 -16.84
N VAL A 153 10.65 -0.95 -16.38
CA VAL A 153 9.94 -2.12 -16.89
C VAL A 153 8.44 -2.04 -16.60
N THR A 154 8.07 -1.72 -15.36
CA THR A 154 6.65 -1.59 -14.98
C THR A 154 5.97 -0.53 -15.84
N ARG A 155 6.59 0.66 -16.01
CA ARG A 155 6.04 1.72 -16.84
C ARG A 155 5.92 1.34 -18.32
N CYS A 156 6.84 0.55 -18.86
CA CYS A 156 6.75 0.03 -20.22
C CYS A 156 5.61 -0.99 -20.36
N MET A 157 5.49 -1.91 -19.39
CA MET A 157 4.46 -2.94 -19.38
C MET A 157 3.05 -2.33 -19.21
N ASP A 158 2.91 -1.30 -18.37
CA ASP A 158 1.66 -0.57 -18.19
C ASP A 158 1.21 0.12 -19.50
N ARG A 159 2.15 0.71 -20.25
CA ARG A 159 1.83 1.31 -21.57
C ARG A 159 1.43 0.29 -22.63
N LEU A 160 1.90 -0.94 -22.49
CA LEU A 160 1.56 -2.05 -23.38
C LEU A 160 0.31 -2.81 -22.91
N GLU A 161 -0.32 -2.35 -21.83
CA GLU A 161 -1.50 -2.98 -21.21
C GLU A 161 -1.28 -4.47 -20.89
N VAL A 162 -0.03 -4.84 -20.55
CA VAL A 162 0.33 -6.21 -20.21
C VAL A 162 -0.29 -6.60 -18.86
N ASN A 163 -0.73 -7.85 -18.76
CA ASN A 163 -1.25 -8.38 -17.51
C ASN A 163 -0.24 -8.19 -16.36
N PRO A 164 -0.67 -7.68 -15.18
CA PRO A 164 0.20 -7.41 -14.04
C PRO A 164 1.08 -8.59 -13.60
N PHE A 165 0.60 -9.81 -13.74
CA PHE A 165 1.37 -11.02 -13.41
C PHE A 165 2.64 -11.14 -14.28
N PHE A 166 2.50 -10.99 -15.59
CA PHE A 166 3.66 -11.04 -16.51
C PHE A 166 4.55 -9.79 -16.39
N SER A 167 3.94 -8.63 -16.13
CA SER A 167 4.69 -7.40 -15.82
C SER A 167 5.60 -7.60 -14.61
N THR A 168 5.09 -8.23 -13.54
CA THR A 168 5.86 -8.53 -12.33
C THR A 168 6.98 -9.54 -12.58
N ILE A 169 6.75 -10.59 -13.37
CA ILE A 169 7.81 -11.54 -13.79
C ILE A 169 8.92 -10.80 -14.54
N ALA A 170 8.55 -10.00 -15.53
CA ALA A 170 9.53 -9.26 -16.33
C ALA A 170 10.32 -8.25 -15.48
N ALA A 171 9.65 -7.52 -14.59
CA ALA A 171 10.30 -6.55 -13.70
C ALA A 171 11.26 -7.24 -12.73
N SER A 172 10.86 -8.33 -12.08
CA SER A 172 11.71 -9.07 -11.14
C SER A 172 12.88 -9.78 -11.83
N PHE A 173 12.67 -10.32 -13.04
CA PHE A 173 13.74 -10.90 -13.85
C PHE A 173 14.77 -9.85 -14.26
N LEU A 174 14.32 -8.76 -14.90
CA LEU A 174 15.22 -7.75 -15.46
C LEU A 174 15.95 -6.94 -14.37
N MET A 175 15.38 -6.78 -13.18
CA MET A 175 16.07 -6.11 -12.08
C MET A 175 17.11 -7.02 -11.41
N ALA A 176 16.83 -8.33 -11.32
CA ALA A 176 17.72 -9.29 -10.66
C ALA A 176 18.93 -9.67 -11.54
N LEU A 177 18.76 -9.68 -12.87
CA LEU A 177 19.78 -10.07 -13.81
C LEU A 177 21.07 -9.22 -13.68
N PRO A 178 21.05 -7.88 -13.73
CA PRO A 178 22.27 -7.07 -13.52
C PRO A 178 22.85 -7.21 -12.12
N ALA A 179 22.03 -7.45 -11.09
CA ALA A 179 22.51 -7.67 -9.73
C ALA A 179 23.30 -8.98 -9.61
N TYR A 180 22.82 -10.08 -10.20
CA TYR A 180 23.56 -11.35 -10.23
C TYR A 180 24.84 -11.27 -11.07
N VAL A 181 24.81 -10.59 -12.21
CA VAL A 181 26.03 -10.36 -13.01
C VAL A 181 27.05 -9.53 -12.23
N ALA A 182 26.63 -8.47 -11.58
CA ALA A 182 27.52 -7.64 -10.75
C ALA A 182 28.10 -8.42 -9.55
N ALA A 183 27.32 -9.33 -8.95
CA ALA A 183 27.79 -10.22 -7.91
C ALA A 183 28.89 -11.17 -8.41
N GLY A 184 28.70 -11.80 -9.56
CA GLY A 184 29.69 -12.69 -10.18
C GLY A 184 30.98 -11.95 -10.59
N LEU A 185 30.90 -10.65 -10.89
CA LEU A 185 32.06 -9.80 -11.19
C LEU A 185 32.72 -9.18 -9.93
N GLY A 186 32.16 -9.42 -8.73
CA GLY A 186 32.68 -8.85 -7.48
C GLY A 186 32.44 -7.35 -7.32
N TRP A 187 31.43 -6.79 -8.01
CA TRP A 187 31.10 -5.35 -7.96
C TRP A 187 30.14 -4.99 -6.84
N LEU A 188 29.56 -5.96 -6.18
CA LEU A 188 28.72 -5.80 -4.99
C LEU A 188 29.13 -6.83 -3.92
N ASP A 189 28.76 -6.58 -2.66
CA ASP A 189 29.20 -7.39 -1.53
C ASP A 189 28.14 -8.43 -1.12
N CYS A 190 26.84 -8.09 -1.16
CA CYS A 190 25.76 -8.99 -0.76
C CYS A 190 24.55 -8.91 -1.72
N VAL A 191 24.50 -9.81 -2.70
CA VAL A 191 23.43 -9.86 -3.70
C VAL A 191 22.05 -10.06 -3.11
N ALA A 192 21.91 -10.85 -2.04
CA ALA A 192 20.62 -11.10 -1.38
C ALA A 192 20.01 -9.81 -0.86
N VAL A 193 20.80 -8.94 -0.23
CA VAL A 193 20.34 -7.66 0.32
C VAL A 193 19.98 -6.67 -0.79
N VAL A 194 20.73 -6.68 -1.91
CA VAL A 194 20.44 -5.89 -3.11
C VAL A 194 19.06 -6.27 -3.68
N ILE A 195 18.83 -7.56 -3.88
CA ILE A 195 17.59 -8.08 -4.46
C ILE A 195 16.42 -7.78 -3.54
N ILE A 196 16.53 -8.07 -2.24
CA ILE A 196 15.43 -7.82 -1.29
C ILE A 196 15.12 -6.34 -1.20
N GLY A 197 16.13 -5.46 -1.14
CA GLY A 197 15.95 -4.01 -1.13
C GLY A 197 15.16 -3.52 -2.35
N ALA A 198 15.50 -4.01 -3.54
CA ALA A 198 14.79 -3.67 -4.77
C ALA A 198 13.38 -4.29 -4.81
N LEU A 199 13.21 -5.53 -4.36
CA LEU A 199 11.92 -6.23 -4.33
C LEU A 199 10.88 -5.54 -3.46
N MET A 200 11.26 -4.73 -2.47
CA MET A 200 10.30 -3.94 -1.68
C MET A 200 9.39 -3.05 -2.54
N LEU A 201 9.80 -2.72 -3.77
CA LEU A 201 8.99 -2.00 -4.75
C LEU A 201 7.89 -2.86 -5.40
N LEU A 202 8.10 -4.16 -5.51
CA LEU A 202 7.20 -5.10 -6.21
C LEU A 202 6.32 -5.89 -5.24
N VAL A 203 6.80 -6.09 -4.01
CA VAL A 203 6.13 -6.97 -3.06
C VAL A 203 4.81 -6.36 -2.57
N PRO A 204 3.70 -7.11 -2.60
CA PRO A 204 2.37 -6.63 -2.24
C PRO A 204 2.14 -6.60 -0.72
N GLY A 205 3.05 -5.95 0.04
CA GLY A 205 2.98 -5.89 1.51
C GLY A 205 1.72 -5.23 2.04
N LEU A 206 1.28 -4.13 1.42
CA LEU A 206 0.01 -3.46 1.78
C LEU A 206 -1.20 -4.36 1.51
N LEU A 207 -1.18 -5.12 0.42
CA LEU A 207 -2.27 -6.01 0.06
C LEU A 207 -2.48 -7.10 1.11
N ILE A 208 -1.43 -7.73 1.64
CA ILE A 208 -1.58 -8.78 2.67
C ILE A 208 -2.08 -8.19 3.99
N THR A 209 -1.58 -7.04 4.42
CA THR A 209 -2.04 -6.37 5.65
C THR A 209 -3.49 -5.93 5.54
N ASN A 210 -3.88 -5.34 4.40
CA ASN A 210 -5.27 -4.96 4.14
C ASN A 210 -6.18 -6.18 4.04
N SER A 211 -5.72 -7.28 3.44
CA SER A 211 -6.44 -8.54 3.38
C SER A 211 -6.76 -9.09 4.77
N MET A 212 -5.77 -9.14 5.66
CA MET A 212 -5.97 -9.58 7.05
C MET A 212 -6.94 -8.66 7.79
N ARG A 213 -6.86 -7.36 7.55
CA ARG A 213 -7.79 -6.39 8.12
C ARG A 213 -9.23 -6.58 7.60
N ASP A 214 -9.43 -6.79 6.30
CA ASP A 214 -10.74 -7.03 5.72
C ASP A 214 -11.37 -8.30 6.30
N ILE A 215 -10.59 -9.39 6.45
CA ILE A 215 -11.05 -10.64 7.08
C ILE A 215 -11.49 -10.41 8.54
N ILE A 216 -10.69 -9.70 9.33
CA ILE A 216 -10.99 -9.41 10.74
C ILE A 216 -12.24 -8.51 10.86
N TYR A 217 -12.47 -7.62 9.89
CA TYR A 217 -13.67 -6.77 9.82
C TYR A 217 -14.93 -7.54 9.42
N GLY A 218 -14.80 -8.77 8.90
CA GLY A 218 -15.89 -9.60 8.42
C GLY A 218 -16.13 -9.55 6.91
N ASP A 219 -15.35 -8.76 6.17
CA ASP A 219 -15.38 -8.74 4.71
C ASP A 219 -14.45 -9.83 4.14
N THR A 220 -14.81 -11.08 4.43
CA THR A 220 -14.01 -12.26 4.10
C THR A 220 -13.81 -12.41 2.60
N SER A 221 -14.80 -12.09 1.78
CA SER A 221 -14.70 -12.21 0.31
C SER A 221 -13.62 -11.29 -0.26
N SER A 222 -13.57 -10.03 0.17
CA SER A 222 -12.53 -9.07 -0.23
C SER A 222 -11.16 -9.50 0.28
N GLY A 223 -11.07 -9.96 1.54
CA GLY A 223 -9.83 -10.41 2.12
C GLY A 223 -9.23 -11.62 1.40
N VAL A 224 -10.03 -12.66 1.14
CA VAL A 224 -9.58 -13.85 0.40
C VAL A 224 -9.16 -13.51 -1.04
N SER A 225 -9.93 -12.67 -1.73
CA SER A 225 -9.57 -12.22 -3.08
C SER A 225 -8.19 -11.53 -3.11
N ARG A 226 -7.90 -10.69 -2.11
CA ARG A 226 -6.58 -10.04 -1.97
C ARG A 226 -5.46 -11.01 -1.62
N ILE A 227 -5.71 -12.04 -0.79
CA ILE A 227 -4.71 -13.09 -0.50
C ILE A 227 -4.30 -13.80 -1.79
N VAL A 228 -5.26 -14.16 -2.64
CA VAL A 228 -4.94 -14.80 -3.94
C VAL A 228 -4.06 -13.89 -4.80
N GLN A 229 -4.35 -12.59 -4.85
CA GLN A 229 -3.51 -11.61 -5.56
C GLN A 229 -2.09 -11.52 -4.98
N VAL A 230 -1.96 -11.54 -3.65
CA VAL A 230 -0.65 -11.57 -2.96
C VAL A 230 0.15 -12.80 -3.36
N LEU A 231 -0.47 -13.98 -3.33
CA LEU A 231 0.18 -15.25 -3.69
C LEU A 231 0.63 -15.26 -5.15
N LEU A 232 -0.21 -14.78 -6.07
CA LEU A 232 0.13 -14.67 -7.49
C LEU A 232 1.30 -13.69 -7.71
N SER A 233 1.27 -12.53 -7.07
CA SER A 233 2.36 -11.55 -7.18
C SER A 233 3.68 -12.09 -6.62
N ALA A 234 3.62 -12.75 -5.46
CA ALA A 234 4.79 -13.35 -4.83
C ALA A 234 5.39 -14.48 -5.69
N PHE A 235 4.54 -15.32 -6.28
CA PHE A 235 4.96 -16.34 -7.21
C PHE A 235 5.62 -15.75 -8.47
N ALA A 236 5.03 -14.70 -9.04
CA ALA A 236 5.60 -13.99 -10.18
C ALA A 236 6.99 -13.41 -9.87
N ILE A 237 7.17 -12.80 -8.70
CA ILE A 237 8.45 -12.27 -8.24
C ILE A 237 9.49 -13.38 -8.10
N ALA A 238 9.13 -14.46 -7.41
CA ALA A 238 10.04 -15.59 -7.17
C ALA A 238 10.43 -16.29 -8.49
N LEU A 239 9.47 -16.45 -9.40
CA LEU A 239 9.73 -17.02 -10.72
C LEU A 239 10.70 -16.17 -11.55
N GLY A 240 10.50 -14.84 -11.58
CA GLY A 240 11.38 -13.93 -12.30
C GLY A 240 12.79 -13.89 -11.72
N THR A 241 12.94 -13.81 -10.40
CA THR A 241 14.26 -13.82 -9.74
C THR A 241 14.97 -15.17 -9.89
N ALA A 242 14.26 -16.29 -9.78
CA ALA A 242 14.82 -17.62 -10.00
C ALA A 242 15.29 -17.81 -11.46
N ALA A 243 14.50 -17.34 -12.43
CA ALA A 243 14.90 -17.39 -13.84
C ALA A 243 16.18 -16.57 -14.08
N ALA A 244 16.30 -15.37 -13.50
CA ALA A 244 17.52 -14.56 -13.59
C ALA A 244 18.72 -15.28 -12.98
N TRP A 245 18.56 -15.90 -11.81
CA TRP A 245 19.58 -16.72 -11.17
C TRP A 245 20.05 -17.85 -12.07
N HIS A 246 19.13 -18.65 -12.63
CA HIS A 246 19.47 -19.78 -13.51
C HIS A 246 20.19 -19.36 -14.80
N VAL A 247 19.90 -18.19 -15.35
CA VAL A 247 20.55 -17.67 -16.53
C VAL A 247 21.98 -17.17 -16.22
N THR A 248 22.17 -16.55 -15.06
CA THR A 248 23.44 -15.89 -14.72
C THR A 248 24.45 -16.81 -14.05
N THR A 249 24.03 -17.77 -13.24
CA THR A 249 24.91 -18.69 -12.49
C THR A 249 25.89 -19.48 -13.38
N PRO A 250 25.50 -20.03 -14.53
CA PRO A 250 26.45 -20.75 -15.42
C PRO A 250 27.51 -19.85 -16.04
N ILE A 251 27.23 -18.54 -16.15
CA ILE A 251 28.10 -17.56 -16.82
C ILE A 251 29.04 -16.88 -15.83
N CYS A 252 28.52 -16.47 -14.68
CA CYS A 252 29.21 -15.62 -13.72
C CYS A 252 29.66 -16.36 -12.44
N GLY A 253 29.27 -17.65 -12.27
CA GLY A 253 29.56 -18.41 -11.04
C GLY A 253 28.69 -18.02 -9.86
N HIS A 254 28.99 -18.60 -8.70
CA HIS A 254 28.32 -18.29 -7.43
C HIS A 254 29.13 -17.21 -6.71
N ALA A 255 28.51 -16.09 -6.38
CA ALA A 255 29.12 -15.13 -5.49
C ALA A 255 28.93 -15.59 -4.03
N GLU A 256 30.02 -15.63 -3.25
CA GLU A 256 29.90 -15.80 -1.80
C GLU A 256 29.20 -14.56 -1.24
N ALA A 257 28.08 -14.78 -0.55
CA ALA A 257 27.34 -13.70 0.08
C ALA A 257 28.09 -13.24 1.34
N ALA A 258 28.55 -11.99 1.35
CA ALA A 258 29.01 -11.37 2.58
C ALA A 258 27.86 -11.26 3.60
N ALA A 259 28.20 -11.32 4.89
CA ALA A 259 27.21 -11.13 5.93
C ALA A 259 26.64 -9.70 5.91
N ALA A 260 25.33 -9.56 6.08
CA ALA A 260 24.69 -8.27 6.17
C ALA A 260 25.24 -7.46 7.37
N LEU A 261 25.45 -6.17 7.17
CA LEU A 261 25.97 -5.27 8.20
C LEU A 261 24.86 -4.88 9.19
N THR A 262 25.25 -4.70 10.44
CA THR A 262 24.35 -4.13 11.47
C THR A 262 24.64 -2.64 11.64
N TYR A 263 23.71 -1.80 11.27
CA TYR A 263 23.81 -0.36 11.43
C TYR A 263 23.29 0.13 12.78
N PRO A 264 23.81 1.25 13.32
CA PRO A 264 23.26 1.88 14.52
C PRO A 264 21.83 2.38 14.26
N LEU A 265 21.03 2.55 15.33
CA LEU A 265 19.63 2.93 15.25
C LEU A 265 19.37 4.20 14.41
N TRP A 266 20.22 5.22 14.60
CA TRP A 266 20.08 6.47 13.85
C TRP A 266 20.28 6.29 12.34
N ALA A 267 21.24 5.44 11.94
CA ALA A 267 21.50 5.15 10.54
C ALA A 267 20.37 4.35 9.90
N GLN A 268 19.82 3.36 10.62
CA GLN A 268 18.64 2.63 10.17
C GLN A 268 17.40 3.54 10.06
N GLY A 269 17.20 4.46 11.02
CA GLY A 269 16.16 5.47 10.95
C GLY A 269 16.31 6.40 9.74
N LEU A 270 17.52 6.85 9.44
CA LEU A 270 17.82 7.67 8.27
C LEU A 270 17.62 6.88 6.96
N ALA A 271 18.06 5.64 6.90
CA ALA A 271 17.84 4.77 5.75
C ALA A 271 16.36 4.54 5.47
N THR A 272 15.57 4.29 6.53
CA THR A 272 14.11 4.17 6.43
C THR A 272 13.47 5.48 5.97
N PHE A 273 13.95 6.60 6.48
CA PHE A 273 13.50 7.93 6.03
C PHE A 273 13.72 8.09 4.51
N VAL A 274 14.90 7.79 4.01
CA VAL A 274 15.23 7.87 2.57
C VAL A 274 14.38 6.88 1.76
N ALA A 275 14.25 5.63 2.22
CA ALA A 275 13.43 4.62 1.55
C ALA A 275 11.97 5.06 1.43
N CYS A 276 11.38 5.53 2.52
CA CYS A 276 9.98 5.95 2.54
C CYS A 276 9.72 7.28 1.81
N LEU A 277 10.74 8.14 1.69
CA LEU A 277 10.67 9.31 0.80
C LEU A 277 10.52 8.87 -0.66
N GLY A 278 11.19 7.78 -1.07
CA GLY A 278 10.94 7.14 -2.37
C GLY A 278 9.48 6.69 -2.51
N PHE A 279 8.93 6.02 -1.51
CA PHE A 279 7.53 5.57 -1.54
C PHE A 279 6.51 6.72 -1.51
N VAL A 280 6.81 7.83 -0.84
CA VAL A 280 5.98 9.05 -0.89
C VAL A 280 5.83 9.54 -2.34
N ILE A 281 6.91 9.53 -3.11
CA ILE A 281 6.90 9.89 -4.53
C ILE A 281 6.07 8.88 -5.33
N LEU A 282 6.31 7.57 -5.11
CA LEU A 282 5.63 6.49 -5.84
C LEU A 282 4.12 6.44 -5.55
N PHE A 283 3.71 6.78 -4.34
CA PHE A 283 2.31 6.83 -3.91
C PHE A 283 1.68 8.22 -4.09
N ASN A 284 2.39 9.10 -4.80
CA ASN A 284 1.88 10.42 -5.21
C ASN A 284 1.42 11.28 -4.03
N VAL A 285 2.18 11.31 -2.92
CA VAL A 285 1.89 12.19 -1.77
C VAL A 285 2.59 13.52 -1.97
N HIS A 286 1.86 14.63 -1.89
CA HIS A 286 2.38 15.96 -2.10
C HIS A 286 2.38 16.81 -0.81
N ASP A 287 3.03 17.98 -0.91
CA ASP A 287 3.08 19.02 0.12
C ASP A 287 3.77 18.58 1.43
N TRP A 288 3.56 19.33 2.50
CA TRP A 288 4.12 19.03 3.84
C TRP A 288 3.66 17.68 4.41
N GLY A 289 2.56 17.13 3.88
CA GLY A 289 2.11 15.78 4.23
C GLY A 289 3.15 14.71 3.95
N SER A 290 3.93 14.86 2.88
CA SER A 290 5.00 13.95 2.49
C SER A 290 6.06 13.80 3.59
N VAL A 291 6.56 14.92 4.13
CA VAL A 291 7.56 14.93 5.20
C VAL A 291 7.03 14.27 6.48
N LEU A 292 5.79 14.58 6.86
CA LEU A 292 5.15 13.97 8.02
C LEU A 292 4.96 12.45 7.84
N CYS A 293 4.58 11.99 6.66
CA CYS A 293 4.51 10.55 6.35
C CYS A 293 5.85 9.84 6.58
N VAL A 294 6.94 10.43 6.08
CA VAL A 294 8.28 9.85 6.17
C VAL A 294 8.82 9.88 7.61
N LEU A 295 8.54 10.94 8.37
CA LEU A 295 8.85 10.99 9.80
C LEU A 295 8.12 9.90 10.59
N GLY A 296 6.86 9.65 10.24
CA GLY A 296 6.08 8.55 10.80
C GLY A 296 6.73 7.19 10.56
N SER A 297 7.18 6.90 9.33
CA SER A 297 7.83 5.63 9.01
C SER A 297 9.17 5.44 9.72
N ALA A 298 9.99 6.48 9.82
CA ALA A 298 11.24 6.42 10.56
C ALA A 298 11.00 6.16 12.07
N LEU A 299 10.01 6.85 12.66
CA LEU A 299 9.60 6.63 14.05
C LEU A 299 9.14 5.16 14.25
N THR A 300 8.27 4.68 13.39
CA THR A 300 7.72 3.32 13.48
C THR A 300 8.82 2.26 13.41
N TRP A 301 9.80 2.42 12.51
CA TRP A 301 10.93 1.52 12.39
C TRP A 301 11.84 1.55 13.64
N ILE A 302 12.12 2.72 14.19
CA ILE A 302 12.89 2.84 15.44
C ILE A 302 12.19 2.14 16.59
N ILE A 303 10.87 2.29 16.74
CA ILE A 303 10.09 1.57 17.76
C ILE A 303 10.18 0.06 17.56
N TYR A 304 10.07 -0.42 16.32
CA TYR A 304 10.25 -1.84 16.01
C TYR A 304 11.61 -2.36 16.48
N LEU A 305 12.69 -1.64 16.17
CA LEU A 305 14.03 -2.02 16.58
C LEU A 305 14.22 -2.00 18.10
N LEU A 306 13.61 -1.04 18.79
CA LEU A 306 13.66 -0.95 20.25
C LEU A 306 12.89 -2.12 20.90
N CYS A 307 11.69 -2.43 20.42
CA CYS A 307 10.90 -3.56 20.89
C CYS A 307 11.62 -4.90 20.64
N SER A 308 12.22 -5.06 19.48
CA SER A 308 12.99 -6.25 19.12
C SER A 308 14.23 -6.43 20.01
N ARG A 309 14.98 -5.34 20.29
CA ARG A 309 16.14 -5.36 21.20
C ARG A 309 15.75 -5.61 22.66
N ALA A 310 14.57 -5.23 23.07
CA ALA A 310 14.04 -5.51 24.42
C ALA A 310 13.60 -6.98 24.62
N GLY A 311 13.81 -7.85 23.63
CA GLY A 311 13.47 -9.27 23.68
C GLY A 311 12.02 -9.59 23.29
N GLY A 312 11.31 -8.64 22.68
CA GLY A 312 9.99 -8.87 22.12
C GLY A 312 10.01 -9.88 20.97
N SER A 313 8.95 -10.70 20.86
CA SER A 313 8.76 -11.54 19.67
C SER A 313 8.54 -10.68 18.44
N VAL A 314 8.81 -11.23 17.25
CA VAL A 314 8.59 -10.54 15.96
C VAL A 314 7.15 -10.02 15.87
N TYR A 315 6.16 -10.77 16.32
CA TYR A 315 4.76 -10.39 16.32
C TYR A 315 4.46 -9.21 17.26
N SER A 316 4.99 -9.26 18.50
CA SER A 316 4.78 -8.17 19.47
C SER A 316 5.48 -6.89 19.04
N ALA A 317 6.70 -6.97 18.50
CA ALA A 317 7.42 -5.82 17.99
C ALA A 317 6.66 -5.15 16.84
N ASN A 318 6.14 -5.91 15.88
CA ASN A 318 5.31 -5.40 14.79
C ASN A 318 4.00 -4.80 15.30
N PHE A 319 3.30 -5.47 16.24
CA PHE A 319 2.05 -4.98 16.82
C PHE A 319 2.22 -3.61 17.49
N PHE A 320 3.17 -3.48 18.42
CA PHE A 320 3.38 -2.22 19.14
C PHE A 320 3.84 -1.09 18.21
N SER A 321 4.69 -1.40 17.24
CA SER A 321 5.14 -0.42 16.27
C SER A 321 4.00 0.06 15.38
N GLU A 322 3.11 -0.84 14.98
CA GLU A 322 1.94 -0.48 14.19
C GLU A 322 0.91 0.32 14.99
N VAL A 323 0.74 0.02 16.29
CA VAL A 323 -0.07 0.85 17.20
C VAL A 323 0.47 2.29 17.22
N VAL A 324 1.80 2.47 17.31
CA VAL A 324 2.42 3.81 17.26
C VAL A 324 2.19 4.48 15.91
N ALA A 325 2.37 3.74 14.79
CA ALA A 325 2.10 4.24 13.45
C ALA A 325 0.65 4.72 13.30
N ALA A 326 -0.31 3.93 13.79
CA ALA A 326 -1.73 4.24 13.72
C ALA A 326 -2.11 5.46 14.60
N VAL A 327 -1.59 5.54 15.82
CA VAL A 327 -1.81 6.71 16.71
C VAL A 327 -1.22 7.98 16.09
N TYR A 328 0.01 7.91 15.57
CA TYR A 328 0.65 9.00 14.86
C TYR A 328 -0.19 9.47 13.67
N SER A 329 -0.64 8.54 12.85
CA SER A 329 -1.43 8.80 11.65
C SER A 329 -2.79 9.42 11.96
N GLU A 330 -3.47 8.95 13.01
CA GLU A 330 -4.71 9.54 13.51
C GLU A 330 -4.51 10.97 14.02
N GLY A 331 -3.40 11.25 14.72
CA GLY A 331 -3.03 12.58 15.17
C GLY A 331 -2.78 13.53 14.00
N MET A 332 -1.96 13.12 13.02
CA MET A 332 -1.62 13.93 11.85
C MET A 332 -2.83 14.17 10.94
N GLY A 333 -3.64 13.14 10.70
CA GLY A 333 -4.86 13.25 9.90
C GLY A 333 -5.85 14.28 10.48
N ARG A 334 -5.96 14.35 11.80
CA ARG A 334 -6.80 15.36 12.48
C ARG A 334 -6.21 16.75 12.44
N TRP A 335 -4.92 16.86 12.71
CA TRP A 335 -4.22 18.16 12.70
C TRP A 335 -4.31 18.80 11.33
N ARG A 336 -4.06 18.05 10.27
CA ARG A 336 -4.11 18.55 8.89
C ARG A 336 -5.50 18.47 8.22
N LYS A 337 -6.48 17.87 8.87
CA LYS A 337 -7.83 17.61 8.31
C LYS A 337 -7.79 16.77 7.01
N CYS A 338 -6.79 15.89 6.87
CA CYS A 338 -6.57 14.99 5.74
C CYS A 338 -6.96 13.57 6.09
N PRO A 339 -7.10 12.66 5.12
CA PRO A 339 -7.32 11.24 5.38
C PRO A 339 -6.17 10.62 6.17
N VAL A 340 -6.50 9.86 7.20
CA VAL A 340 -5.52 9.13 8.03
C VAL A 340 -4.74 8.13 7.19
N THR A 341 -5.36 7.58 6.13
CA THR A 341 -4.79 6.54 5.27
C THR A 341 -3.45 6.95 4.66
N SER A 342 -3.29 8.19 4.21
CA SER A 342 -2.03 8.66 3.60
C SER A 342 -0.85 8.56 4.56
N TYR A 343 -1.06 8.91 5.83
CA TYR A 343 -0.04 8.79 6.88
C TYR A 343 0.19 7.34 7.27
N LEU A 344 -0.89 6.58 7.48
CA LEU A 344 -0.84 5.21 7.94
C LEU A 344 -0.10 4.32 6.94
N VAL A 345 -0.46 4.40 5.65
CA VAL A 345 0.14 3.59 4.58
C VAL A 345 1.66 3.77 4.55
N ILE A 346 2.14 5.02 4.53
CA ILE A 346 3.59 5.29 4.46
C ILE A 346 4.29 4.91 5.76
N SER A 347 3.68 5.20 6.92
CA SER A 347 4.28 4.88 8.23
C SER A 347 4.41 3.37 8.46
N SER A 348 3.52 2.56 7.88
CA SER A 348 3.53 1.10 8.01
C SER A 348 4.49 0.41 7.02
N ILE A 349 4.95 1.07 5.93
CA ILE A 349 5.79 0.44 4.90
C ILE A 349 6.98 -0.35 5.47
N PRO A 350 7.77 0.16 6.44
CA PRO A 350 8.91 -0.57 6.95
C PRO A 350 8.57 -1.86 7.69
N LEU A 351 7.33 -1.97 8.20
CA LEU A 351 6.84 -3.14 8.94
C LEU A 351 6.20 -4.19 8.04
N LEU A 352 5.84 -3.82 6.80
CA LEU A 352 5.13 -4.74 5.92
C LEU A 352 5.96 -6.00 5.65
N PRO A 353 5.36 -7.20 5.78
CA PRO A 353 6.10 -8.46 5.69
C PRO A 353 6.42 -8.86 4.24
N GLY A 354 6.93 -7.88 3.46
CA GLY A 354 7.22 -8.05 2.04
C GLY A 354 8.28 -9.10 1.76
N ALA A 355 9.42 -9.02 2.44
CA ALA A 355 10.48 -10.00 2.32
C ALA A 355 10.01 -11.42 2.71
N GLY A 356 9.15 -11.55 3.74
CA GLY A 356 8.58 -12.82 4.15
C GLY A 356 7.77 -13.50 3.06
N ILE A 357 6.96 -12.73 2.32
CA ILE A 357 6.17 -13.24 1.18
C ILE A 357 7.09 -13.79 0.07
N TYR A 358 8.13 -13.03 -0.29
CA TYR A 358 9.12 -13.45 -1.28
C TYR A 358 9.84 -14.73 -0.85
N TYR A 359 10.36 -14.80 0.38
CA TYR A 359 11.04 -15.98 0.89
C TYR A 359 10.13 -17.21 0.92
N THR A 360 8.89 -17.06 1.33
CA THR A 360 7.90 -18.15 1.30
C THR A 360 7.81 -18.80 -0.08
N MET A 361 7.70 -17.98 -1.12
CA MET A 361 7.58 -18.49 -2.49
C MET A 361 8.92 -18.99 -3.04
N SER A 362 10.04 -18.31 -2.74
CA SER A 362 11.37 -18.72 -3.19
C SER A 362 11.78 -20.08 -2.60
N ILE A 363 11.56 -20.29 -1.30
CA ILE A 363 11.82 -21.56 -0.62
C ILE A 363 10.89 -22.65 -1.17
N GLY A 364 9.61 -22.32 -1.40
CA GLY A 364 8.66 -23.27 -2.01
C GLY A 364 9.07 -23.74 -3.41
N LEU A 365 9.61 -22.83 -4.23
CA LEU A 365 10.14 -23.16 -5.56
C LEU A 365 11.42 -24.02 -5.51
N SER A 366 12.21 -23.93 -4.44
CA SER A 366 13.38 -24.82 -4.21
C SER A 366 12.99 -26.23 -3.78
N GLY A 367 11.68 -26.48 -3.54
CA GLY A 367 11.17 -27.79 -3.15
C GLY A 367 11.08 -28.02 -1.63
N GLU A 368 11.48 -27.07 -0.81
CA GLU A 368 11.45 -27.15 0.66
C GLU A 368 10.08 -26.69 1.20
N VAL A 369 9.05 -27.50 0.91
CA VAL A 369 7.64 -27.14 1.17
C VAL A 369 7.36 -26.88 2.66
N GLN A 370 7.98 -27.64 3.57
CA GLN A 370 7.75 -27.49 5.01
C GLN A 370 8.29 -26.15 5.53
N GLU A 371 9.49 -25.77 5.10
CA GLU A 371 10.11 -24.50 5.47
C GLU A 371 9.34 -23.32 4.85
N ALA A 372 8.92 -23.44 3.59
CA ALA A 372 8.06 -22.48 2.92
C ALA A 372 6.74 -22.27 3.68
N LEU A 373 6.10 -23.34 4.14
CA LEU A 373 4.86 -23.23 4.92
C LEU A 373 5.09 -22.53 6.26
N GLN A 374 6.17 -22.86 6.97
CA GLN A 374 6.53 -22.22 8.23
C GLN A 374 6.78 -20.71 8.02
N LYS A 375 7.52 -20.34 6.98
CA LYS A 375 7.77 -18.95 6.63
C LYS A 375 6.51 -18.20 6.22
N GLY A 376 5.60 -18.86 5.52
CA GLY A 376 4.29 -18.35 5.16
C GLY A 376 3.40 -18.06 6.37
N LEU A 377 3.37 -18.97 7.34
CA LEU A 377 2.63 -18.80 8.60
C LEU A 377 3.21 -17.66 9.44
N GLU A 378 4.53 -17.56 9.54
CA GLU A 378 5.20 -16.42 10.19
C GLU A 378 4.80 -15.09 9.53
N THR A 379 4.86 -15.04 8.21
CA THR A 379 4.51 -13.87 7.40
C THR A 379 3.05 -13.45 7.59
N ALA A 380 2.13 -14.42 7.57
CA ALA A 380 0.71 -14.19 7.84
C ALA A 380 0.47 -13.71 9.28
N GLY A 381 1.20 -14.25 10.26
CA GLY A 381 1.15 -13.81 11.65
C GLY A 381 1.60 -12.36 11.83
N ILE A 382 2.68 -11.95 11.13
CA ILE A 382 3.13 -10.55 11.12
C ILE A 382 2.04 -9.65 10.51
N ALA A 383 1.50 -9.99 9.34
CA ALA A 383 0.43 -9.23 8.72
C ALA A 383 -0.82 -9.12 9.62
N GLY A 384 -1.17 -10.21 10.30
CA GLY A 384 -2.25 -10.23 11.29
C GLY A 384 -1.98 -9.30 12.49
N SER A 385 -0.75 -9.30 13.02
CA SER A 385 -0.38 -8.42 14.14
C SER A 385 -0.47 -6.93 13.76
N LEU A 386 -0.04 -6.56 12.54
CA LEU A 386 -0.20 -5.21 12.00
C LEU A 386 -1.68 -4.85 11.86
N ALA A 387 -2.48 -5.72 11.25
CA ALA A 387 -3.92 -5.49 11.07
C ALA A 387 -4.63 -5.25 12.42
N VAL A 388 -4.34 -6.07 13.43
CA VAL A 388 -4.92 -5.91 14.78
C VAL A 388 -4.48 -4.58 15.40
N GLY A 389 -3.21 -4.17 15.24
CA GLY A 389 -2.71 -2.87 15.71
C GLY A 389 -3.49 -1.70 15.12
N ILE A 390 -3.69 -1.68 13.79
CA ILE A 390 -4.48 -0.66 13.09
C ILE A 390 -5.93 -0.64 13.59
N LEU A 391 -6.56 -1.80 13.69
CA LEU A 391 -7.96 -1.92 14.07
C LEU A 391 -8.21 -1.50 15.52
N LEU A 392 -7.32 -1.84 16.44
CA LEU A 392 -7.39 -1.44 17.83
C LEU A 392 -7.44 0.09 17.95
N VAL A 393 -6.46 0.78 17.34
CA VAL A 393 -6.36 2.24 17.39
C VAL A 393 -7.56 2.88 16.72
N SER A 394 -7.93 2.46 15.52
CA SER A 394 -9.06 3.04 14.78
C SER A 394 -10.39 2.86 15.51
N THR A 395 -10.57 1.75 16.24
CA THR A 395 -11.77 1.48 17.04
C THR A 395 -11.82 2.40 18.26
N VAL A 396 -10.71 2.55 18.98
CA VAL A 396 -10.62 3.47 20.13
C VAL A 396 -10.94 4.91 19.70
N PHE A 397 -10.33 5.37 18.62
CA PHE A 397 -10.57 6.73 18.12
C PHE A 397 -12.00 6.95 17.63
N ARG A 398 -12.63 5.95 17.02
CA ARG A 398 -14.08 5.99 16.64
C ARG A 398 -14.96 6.08 17.88
N ALA A 399 -14.70 5.27 18.90
CA ALA A 399 -15.46 5.29 20.16
C ALA A 399 -15.37 6.66 20.87
N VAL A 400 -14.17 7.22 20.95
CA VAL A 400 -13.96 8.57 21.52
C VAL A 400 -14.72 9.65 20.75
N ASN A 401 -14.67 9.59 19.40
CA ASN A 401 -15.41 10.56 18.56
C ASN A 401 -16.93 10.40 18.70
N ALA A 402 -17.45 9.19 18.78
CA ALA A 402 -18.87 8.94 18.98
C ALA A 402 -19.35 9.51 20.33
N ARG A 403 -18.56 9.35 21.40
CA ARG A 403 -18.86 9.95 22.71
C ARG A 403 -18.87 11.47 22.67
N ARG A 404 -17.88 12.10 22.01
CA ARG A 404 -17.82 13.55 21.85
C ARG A 404 -19.03 14.10 21.07
N ARG A 405 -19.44 13.44 19.98
CA ARG A 405 -20.64 13.85 19.22
C ARG A 405 -21.92 13.74 20.05
N ARG A 406 -22.08 12.70 20.87
CA ARG A 406 -23.23 12.56 21.78
C ARG A 406 -23.24 13.63 22.88
N ALA A 407 -22.07 14.00 23.40
CA ALA A 407 -21.94 15.06 24.40
C ALA A 407 -22.19 16.46 23.83
N SER A 408 -21.95 16.67 22.52
CA SER A 408 -22.15 17.95 21.84
C SER A 408 -23.54 18.12 21.20
N ALA A 409 -24.38 17.06 21.19
CA ALA A 409 -25.76 17.14 20.72
C ALA A 409 -26.63 17.76 21.82
N PRO A 410 -27.22 18.96 21.63
CA PRO A 410 -28.15 19.52 22.60
C PRO A 410 -29.34 18.56 22.73
N GLY A 411 -29.71 18.22 23.97
CA GLY A 411 -30.63 17.17 24.34
C GLY A 411 -31.95 17.20 23.53
N ARG A 412 -32.11 16.20 22.68
CA ARG A 412 -33.44 15.76 22.28
C ARG A 412 -33.97 14.89 23.42
N LYS A 413 -34.74 15.52 24.32
CA LYS A 413 -35.74 14.85 25.15
C LYS A 413 -36.96 14.56 24.31
#